data_874cd8e0d499e1d8a390c200f5f3b934
#
_entry.id   874cd8e0d499e1d8a390c200f5f3b934
#
_cell.length_a   1.000
_cell.length_b   1.000
_cell.length_c   1.000
_cell.angle_alpha   90.00
_cell.angle_beta   90.00
_cell.angle_gamma   90.00
#
_symmetry.space_group_name_H-M   'P 1'
#
loop_
_entity.id
_entity.type
_entity.pdbx_description
1 polymer ?
#
loop_
_entity_poly.entity_id
_entity_poly.type
_entity_poly.pdbx_seq_one_letter_code
_entity_poly.pdbx_strand_id
1 'polypeptide(L)'
;MTEHKNNKKRLLAWLLLAAALVLAAAALGMARFGMGVWPYPVAAAAAVLLIVAVAFLRPNWAALAATLASLAFLLRFAARGYAWWGYALLFVAALVVLHHFLPAVLWKIVVILTCIGLVYFCVVESFIIKNARTDADDGRDYLIVLGAAVYGDRPSLTLVRRLEGARDYLQQYPDAVAIVSGGMGPGETVAEGQAMYDYMTAHGVDPSRILIEDKATSTEENLVNSFAIIRERGDEPQGKVAIVSSAYHLYRAKLFAQKFGVSDAAGVAAPWGYFFVMLNYFIREAFGVTHFWVFGN
;
A
#
# COMPACT_ATOMS: atom_id res chain seq x y z
N MET A 1 6.94 -52.05 -9.99
CA MET A 1 6.63 -51.33 -8.72
C MET A 1 6.88 -49.83 -8.82
N THR A 2 7.90 -49.34 -9.52
CA THR A 2 8.24 -47.90 -9.70
C THR A 2 7.25 -47.16 -10.55
N GLU A 3 6.70 -47.72 -11.61
CA GLU A 3 5.76 -47.09 -12.54
C GLU A 3 4.38 -46.82 -11.88
N HIS A 4 3.89 -47.78 -11.11
CA HIS A 4 2.65 -47.65 -10.36
C HIS A 4 2.72 -46.56 -9.28
N LYS A 5 3.87 -46.38 -8.63
CA LYS A 5 4.13 -45.33 -7.64
C LYS A 5 4.21 -43.94 -8.29
N ASN A 6 4.69 -43.84 -9.53
CA ASN A 6 4.79 -42.62 -10.30
C ASN A 6 3.39 -42.16 -10.80
N ASN A 7 2.54 -43.10 -11.21
CA ASN A 7 1.18 -42.81 -11.63
C ASN A 7 0.29 -42.33 -10.47
N LYS A 8 0.44 -42.87 -9.27
CA LYS A 8 -0.26 -42.37 -8.06
C LYS A 8 0.14 -40.96 -7.70
N LYS A 9 1.43 -40.63 -7.80
CA LYS A 9 1.92 -39.27 -7.55
C LYS A 9 1.37 -38.26 -8.58
N ARG A 10 1.34 -38.63 -9.85
CA ARG A 10 0.78 -37.80 -10.92
C ARG A 10 -0.74 -37.55 -10.71
N LEU A 11 -1.48 -38.61 -10.37
CA LEU A 11 -2.92 -38.50 -10.09
C LEU A 11 -3.17 -37.56 -8.90
N LEU A 12 -2.41 -37.69 -7.81
CA LEU A 12 -2.50 -36.82 -6.66
C LEU A 12 -2.21 -35.36 -7.04
N ALA A 13 -1.19 -35.13 -7.85
CA ALA A 13 -0.85 -33.77 -8.30
C ALA A 13 -1.98 -33.13 -9.14
N TRP A 14 -2.62 -33.90 -10.02
CA TRP A 14 -3.77 -33.44 -10.80
C TRP A 14 -5.00 -33.14 -9.93
N LEU A 15 -5.25 -33.95 -8.89
CA LEU A 15 -6.33 -33.71 -7.93
C LEU A 15 -6.07 -32.44 -7.11
N LEU A 16 -4.84 -32.22 -6.66
CA LEU A 16 -4.46 -31.00 -5.95
C LEU A 16 -4.59 -29.75 -6.85
N LEU A 17 -4.22 -29.87 -8.13
CA LEU A 17 -4.37 -28.78 -9.10
C LEU A 17 -5.85 -28.44 -9.32
N ALA A 18 -6.69 -29.46 -9.49
CA ALA A 18 -8.14 -29.26 -9.64
C ALA A 18 -8.74 -28.59 -8.40
N ALA A 19 -8.36 -29.05 -7.19
CA ALA A 19 -8.81 -28.44 -5.94
C ALA A 19 -8.33 -26.98 -5.81
N ALA A 20 -7.08 -26.68 -6.20
CA ALA A 20 -6.56 -25.33 -6.21
C ALA A 20 -7.37 -24.41 -7.14
N LEU A 21 -7.72 -24.85 -8.33
CA LEU A 21 -8.53 -24.11 -9.30
C LEU A 21 -9.95 -23.85 -8.78
N VAL A 22 -10.59 -24.83 -8.14
CA VAL A 22 -11.91 -24.67 -7.53
C VAL A 22 -11.89 -23.63 -6.41
N LEU A 23 -10.87 -23.70 -5.53
CA LEU A 23 -10.73 -22.71 -4.46
C LEU A 23 -10.39 -21.31 -4.99
N ALA A 24 -9.60 -21.21 -6.04
CA ALA A 24 -9.32 -19.94 -6.68
C ALA A 24 -10.58 -19.32 -7.29
N ALA A 25 -11.42 -20.12 -7.96
CA ALA A 25 -12.71 -19.68 -8.50
C ALA A 25 -13.68 -19.26 -7.37
N ALA A 26 -13.71 -20.01 -6.26
CA ALA A 26 -14.51 -19.66 -5.09
C ALA A 26 -14.05 -18.32 -4.46
N ALA A 27 -12.75 -18.12 -4.30
CA ALA A 27 -12.19 -16.85 -3.80
C ALA A 27 -12.54 -15.67 -4.69
N LEU A 28 -12.49 -15.85 -6.03
CA LEU A 28 -12.92 -14.86 -7.02
C LEU A 28 -14.40 -14.52 -6.88
N GLY A 29 -15.25 -15.54 -6.75
CA GLY A 29 -16.69 -15.37 -6.52
C GLY A 29 -16.95 -14.58 -5.24
N MET A 30 -16.34 -14.98 -4.12
CA MET A 30 -16.49 -14.30 -2.84
C MET A 30 -16.05 -12.84 -2.90
N ALA A 31 -14.93 -12.54 -3.59
CA ALA A 31 -14.44 -11.17 -3.78
C ALA A 31 -15.42 -10.32 -4.60
N ARG A 32 -16.03 -10.92 -5.64
CA ARG A 32 -17.00 -10.25 -6.51
C ARG A 32 -18.32 -9.93 -5.77
N PHE A 33 -18.73 -10.79 -4.84
CA PHE A 33 -19.96 -10.61 -4.04
C PHE A 33 -19.72 -9.82 -2.75
N GLY A 34 -18.53 -9.24 -2.55
CA GLY A 34 -18.25 -8.35 -1.42
C GLY A 34 -18.23 -9.06 -0.06
N MET A 35 -17.83 -10.34 0.00
CA MET A 35 -17.82 -11.14 1.24
C MET A 35 -16.66 -10.81 2.21
N GLY A 36 -16.26 -9.53 2.28
CA GLY A 36 -15.31 -9.03 3.27
C GLY A 36 -13.92 -9.70 3.20
N VAL A 37 -13.45 -10.27 4.31
CA VAL A 37 -12.10 -10.87 4.42
C VAL A 37 -12.02 -12.34 3.98
N TRP A 38 -13.13 -13.02 3.76
CA TRP A 38 -13.18 -14.45 3.46
C TRP A 38 -12.48 -14.87 2.16
N PRO A 39 -12.44 -14.08 1.07
CA PRO A 39 -11.69 -14.45 -0.13
C PRO A 39 -10.19 -14.72 0.11
N TYR A 40 -9.58 -14.05 1.08
CA TYR A 40 -8.13 -14.12 1.29
C TYR A 40 -7.63 -15.47 1.79
N PRO A 41 -8.19 -16.08 2.86
CA PRO A 41 -7.77 -17.41 3.29
C PRO A 41 -8.06 -18.47 2.23
N VAL A 42 -9.15 -18.33 1.46
CA VAL A 42 -9.48 -19.28 0.38
C VAL A 42 -8.48 -19.15 -0.77
N ALA A 43 -8.08 -17.94 -1.16
CA ALA A 43 -7.04 -17.71 -2.16
C ALA A 43 -5.66 -18.21 -1.68
N ALA A 44 -5.32 -18.02 -0.41
CA ALA A 44 -4.10 -18.55 0.18
C ALA A 44 -4.07 -20.09 0.16
N ALA A 45 -5.17 -20.74 0.50
CA ALA A 45 -5.29 -22.20 0.43
C ALA A 45 -5.14 -22.71 -1.02
N ALA A 46 -5.76 -22.03 -2.00
CA ALA A 46 -5.59 -22.32 -3.41
C ALA A 46 -4.11 -22.23 -3.85
N ALA A 47 -3.42 -21.18 -3.42
CA ALA A 47 -2.00 -20.98 -3.71
C ALA A 47 -1.12 -22.08 -3.12
N VAL A 48 -1.35 -22.48 -1.87
CA VAL A 48 -0.61 -23.57 -1.22
C VAL A 48 -0.82 -24.90 -1.95
N LEU A 49 -2.07 -25.25 -2.28
CA LEU A 49 -2.37 -26.47 -3.03
C LEU A 49 -1.73 -26.46 -4.42
N LEU A 50 -1.68 -25.31 -5.08
CA LEU A 50 -1.04 -25.16 -6.37
C LEU A 50 0.47 -25.38 -6.28
N ILE A 51 1.14 -24.81 -5.28
CA ILE A 51 2.58 -25.01 -5.02
C ILE A 51 2.88 -26.50 -4.75
N VAL A 52 2.06 -27.13 -3.91
CA VAL A 52 2.21 -28.57 -3.59
C VAL A 52 2.00 -29.43 -4.83
N ALA A 53 0.96 -29.15 -5.65
CA ALA A 53 0.72 -29.87 -6.90
C ALA A 53 1.91 -29.80 -7.85
N VAL A 54 2.48 -28.60 -8.04
CA VAL A 54 3.66 -28.39 -8.89
C VAL A 54 4.89 -29.13 -8.37
N ALA A 55 5.10 -29.16 -7.05
CA ALA A 55 6.20 -29.92 -6.43
C ALA A 55 6.10 -31.44 -6.69
N PHE A 56 4.88 -31.98 -6.79
CA PHE A 56 4.64 -33.40 -7.12
C PHE A 56 4.79 -33.73 -8.61
N LEU A 57 4.60 -32.77 -9.51
CA LEU A 57 4.65 -32.99 -10.97
C LEU A 57 6.06 -33.07 -11.54
N ARG A 58 7.12 -32.94 -10.73
CA ARG A 58 8.52 -32.64 -11.09
C ARG A 58 8.65 -31.24 -11.72
N PRO A 59 9.47 -30.35 -11.18
CA PRO A 59 9.54 -28.97 -11.61
C PRO A 59 10.05 -28.87 -13.05
N ASN A 60 9.12 -28.91 -13.98
CA ASN A 60 9.36 -28.33 -15.28
C ASN A 60 9.32 -26.80 -15.07
N TRP A 61 10.36 -26.08 -15.47
CA TRP A 61 10.43 -24.63 -15.35
C TRP A 61 9.16 -23.94 -15.91
N ALA A 62 8.58 -24.49 -17.01
CA ALA A 62 7.37 -23.96 -17.62
C ALA A 62 6.15 -24.09 -16.68
N ALA A 63 6.00 -25.24 -15.99
CA ALA A 63 4.93 -25.43 -15.01
C ALA A 63 5.09 -24.47 -13.82
N LEU A 64 6.31 -24.27 -13.33
CA LEU A 64 6.59 -23.32 -12.26
C LEU A 64 6.28 -21.88 -12.68
N ALA A 65 6.76 -21.46 -13.86
CA ALA A 65 6.48 -20.13 -14.39
C ALA A 65 4.97 -19.88 -14.60
N ALA A 66 4.24 -20.85 -15.17
CA ALA A 66 2.81 -20.79 -15.37
C ALA A 66 2.05 -20.68 -14.03
N THR A 67 2.50 -21.43 -13.01
CA THR A 67 1.92 -21.39 -11.67
C THR A 67 2.08 -20.01 -11.03
N LEU A 68 3.30 -19.47 -11.05
CA LEU A 68 3.60 -18.15 -10.52
C LEU A 68 2.82 -17.06 -11.25
N ALA A 69 2.72 -17.14 -12.58
CA ALA A 69 1.95 -16.20 -13.39
C ALA A 69 0.44 -16.28 -13.07
N SER A 70 -0.12 -17.48 -12.90
CA SER A 70 -1.52 -17.67 -12.53
C SER A 70 -1.83 -17.10 -11.15
N LEU A 71 -0.96 -17.36 -10.16
CA LEU A 71 -1.09 -16.80 -8.82
C LEU A 71 -0.96 -15.27 -8.83
N ALA A 72 -0.02 -14.74 -9.62
CA ALA A 72 0.14 -13.30 -9.80
C ALA A 72 -1.12 -12.64 -10.38
N PHE A 73 -1.73 -13.28 -11.40
CA PHE A 73 -2.99 -12.83 -11.98
C PHE A 73 -4.11 -12.81 -10.94
N LEU A 74 -4.25 -13.88 -10.14
CA LEU A 74 -5.24 -13.94 -9.08
C LEU A 74 -5.06 -12.81 -8.06
N LEU A 75 -3.84 -12.57 -7.59
CA LEU A 75 -3.55 -11.50 -6.65
C LEU A 75 -3.79 -10.10 -7.23
N ARG A 76 -3.50 -9.91 -8.52
CA ARG A 76 -3.70 -8.60 -9.18
C ARG A 76 -5.16 -8.26 -9.38
N PHE A 77 -6.01 -9.23 -9.74
CA PHE A 77 -7.38 -8.99 -10.16
C PHE A 77 -8.43 -9.36 -9.11
N ALA A 78 -8.19 -10.36 -8.29
CA ALA A 78 -9.13 -10.83 -7.28
C ALA A 78 -8.99 -10.14 -5.92
N ALA A 79 -7.78 -9.68 -5.58
CA ALA A 79 -7.47 -9.13 -4.28
C ALA A 79 -6.87 -7.72 -4.40
N ARG A 80 -7.76 -6.71 -4.49
CA ARG A 80 -7.37 -5.30 -4.71
C ARG A 80 -6.23 -4.79 -3.83
N GLY A 81 -6.10 -5.29 -2.60
CA GLY A 81 -5.04 -4.91 -1.65
C GLY A 81 -3.69 -5.61 -1.88
N TYR A 82 -3.56 -6.52 -2.86
CA TYR A 82 -2.38 -7.39 -3.03
C TYR A 82 -1.73 -7.29 -4.42
N ALA A 83 -2.06 -6.26 -5.19
CA ALA A 83 -1.61 -6.11 -6.58
C ALA A 83 -0.08 -6.15 -6.73
N TRP A 84 0.66 -5.57 -5.79
CA TRP A 84 2.13 -5.52 -5.84
C TRP A 84 2.77 -6.87 -5.56
N TRP A 85 2.15 -7.72 -4.74
CA TRP A 85 2.54 -9.13 -4.61
C TRP A 85 2.39 -9.89 -5.93
N GLY A 86 1.33 -9.58 -6.69
CA GLY A 86 1.15 -10.11 -8.04
C GLY A 86 2.31 -9.73 -8.97
N TYR A 87 2.74 -8.48 -8.97
CA TYR A 87 3.90 -8.04 -9.77
C TYR A 87 5.20 -8.68 -9.32
N ALA A 88 5.44 -8.86 -8.01
CA ALA A 88 6.61 -9.57 -7.50
C ALA A 88 6.66 -11.02 -7.99
N LEU A 89 5.53 -11.73 -7.98
CA LEU A 89 5.45 -13.10 -8.51
C LEU A 89 5.64 -13.17 -10.04
N LEU A 90 5.13 -12.20 -10.79
CA LEU A 90 5.40 -12.10 -12.24
C LEU A 90 6.89 -11.88 -12.51
N PHE A 91 7.55 -11.06 -11.72
CA PHE A 91 8.99 -10.86 -11.82
C PHE A 91 9.76 -12.16 -11.58
N VAL A 92 9.42 -12.94 -10.54
CA VAL A 92 10.02 -14.24 -10.29
C VAL A 92 9.74 -15.22 -11.43
N ALA A 93 8.51 -15.24 -11.96
CA ALA A 93 8.17 -16.07 -13.12
C ALA A 93 9.03 -15.72 -14.34
N ALA A 94 9.24 -14.43 -14.60
CA ALA A 94 10.11 -13.95 -15.68
C ALA A 94 11.57 -14.42 -15.49
N LEU A 95 12.10 -14.35 -14.26
CA LEU A 95 13.46 -14.85 -13.97
C LEU A 95 13.58 -16.36 -14.22
N VAL A 96 12.57 -17.15 -13.86
CA VAL A 96 12.54 -18.60 -14.15
C VAL A 96 12.59 -18.86 -15.65
N VAL A 97 11.81 -18.12 -16.44
CA VAL A 97 11.82 -18.24 -17.91
C VAL A 97 13.18 -17.81 -18.47
N LEU A 98 13.68 -16.66 -18.08
CA LEU A 98 14.97 -16.12 -18.57
C LEU A 98 16.13 -17.06 -18.25
N HIS A 99 16.15 -17.66 -17.06
CA HIS A 99 17.16 -18.64 -16.69
C HIS A 99 17.22 -19.81 -17.67
N HIS A 100 16.05 -20.26 -18.16
CA HIS A 100 15.99 -21.39 -19.10
C HIS A 100 16.48 -21.05 -20.51
N PHE A 101 16.19 -19.85 -21.00
CA PHE A 101 16.45 -19.47 -22.38
C PHE A 101 17.74 -18.67 -22.61
N LEU A 102 18.27 -18.02 -21.56
CA LEU A 102 19.45 -17.17 -21.73
C LEU A 102 20.76 -17.98 -21.68
N PRO A 103 21.75 -17.64 -22.51
CA PRO A 103 23.13 -18.09 -22.34
C PRO A 103 23.68 -17.73 -20.95
N ALA A 104 24.58 -18.54 -20.42
CA ALA A 104 25.11 -18.39 -19.06
C ALA A 104 25.68 -16.99 -18.76
N VAL A 105 26.30 -16.34 -19.76
CA VAL A 105 26.83 -14.97 -19.60
C VAL A 105 25.72 -13.95 -19.41
N LEU A 106 24.69 -14.00 -20.25
CA LEU A 106 23.55 -13.08 -20.15
C LEU A 106 22.75 -13.33 -18.86
N TRP A 107 22.61 -14.59 -18.46
CA TRP A 107 21.98 -14.91 -17.18
C TRP A 107 22.73 -14.32 -15.98
N LYS A 108 24.07 -14.38 -15.96
CA LYS A 108 24.88 -13.73 -14.91
C LYS A 108 24.63 -12.22 -14.85
N ILE A 109 24.52 -11.57 -16.02
CA ILE A 109 24.19 -10.12 -16.09
C ILE A 109 22.81 -9.86 -15.47
N VAL A 110 21.80 -10.67 -15.83
CA VAL A 110 20.44 -10.53 -15.25
C VAL A 110 20.47 -10.68 -13.73
N VAL A 111 21.21 -11.68 -13.22
CA VAL A 111 21.34 -11.87 -11.75
C VAL A 111 22.02 -10.67 -11.09
N ILE A 112 23.10 -10.15 -11.66
CA ILE A 112 23.81 -8.99 -11.13
C ILE A 112 22.87 -7.76 -11.08
N LEU A 113 22.17 -7.48 -12.18
CA LEU A 113 21.22 -6.35 -12.24
C LEU A 113 20.06 -6.53 -11.26
N THR A 114 19.56 -7.74 -11.10
CA THR A 114 18.53 -8.06 -10.10
C THR A 114 19.05 -7.81 -8.68
N CYS A 115 20.27 -8.26 -8.36
CA CYS A 115 20.88 -8.01 -7.05
C CYS A 115 21.06 -6.51 -6.78
N ILE A 116 21.53 -5.74 -7.77
CA ILE A 116 21.65 -4.28 -7.66
C ILE A 116 20.28 -3.65 -7.39
N GLY A 117 19.24 -4.05 -8.15
CA GLY A 117 17.88 -3.57 -7.96
C GLY A 117 17.32 -3.90 -6.58
N LEU A 118 17.57 -5.12 -6.06
CA LEU A 118 17.15 -5.52 -4.72
C LEU A 118 17.87 -4.72 -3.62
N VAL A 119 19.17 -4.49 -3.76
CA VAL A 119 19.92 -3.64 -2.82
C VAL A 119 19.36 -2.22 -2.83
N TYR A 120 19.13 -1.63 -4.01
CA TYR A 120 18.51 -0.33 -4.14
C TYR A 120 17.13 -0.29 -3.46
N PHE A 121 16.28 -1.30 -3.74
CA PHE A 121 14.96 -1.42 -3.11
C PHE A 121 15.06 -1.48 -1.58
N CYS A 122 15.97 -2.28 -1.03
CA CYS A 122 16.21 -2.35 0.42
C CYS A 122 16.66 -1.00 1.01
N VAL A 123 17.48 -0.24 0.29
CA VAL A 123 17.90 1.10 0.70
C VAL A 123 16.69 2.04 0.76
N VAL A 124 15.86 2.08 -0.30
CA VAL A 124 14.64 2.91 -0.32
C VAL A 124 13.71 2.54 0.82
N GLU A 125 13.43 1.23 1.00
CA GLU A 125 12.58 0.74 2.09
C GLU A 125 13.13 1.10 3.47
N SER A 126 14.44 1.14 3.66
CA SER A 126 15.04 1.55 4.92
C SER A 126 14.69 3.00 5.30
N PHE A 127 14.64 3.91 4.32
CA PHE A 127 14.19 5.30 4.54
C PHE A 127 12.68 5.36 4.86
N ILE A 128 11.87 4.58 4.14
CA ILE A 128 10.42 4.54 4.38
C ILE A 128 10.15 4.00 5.78
N ILE A 129 10.74 2.86 6.16
CA ILE A 129 10.55 2.21 7.47
C ILE A 129 11.05 3.11 8.61
N LYS A 130 12.19 3.79 8.43
CA LYS A 130 12.72 4.73 9.44
C LYS A 130 11.72 5.85 9.75
N ASN A 131 10.97 6.31 8.75
CA ASN A 131 9.98 7.38 8.88
C ASN A 131 8.54 6.88 9.08
N ALA A 132 8.32 5.57 9.16
CA ALA A 132 6.99 4.94 9.29
C ALA A 132 6.47 4.95 10.75
N ARG A 133 6.84 5.94 11.54
CA ARG A 133 6.48 6.08 12.96
C ARG A 133 6.09 7.52 13.27
N THR A 134 5.38 7.70 14.37
CA THR A 134 5.14 9.03 14.93
C THR A 134 6.44 9.60 15.49
N ASP A 135 6.75 10.84 15.14
CA ASP A 135 7.85 11.62 15.66
C ASP A 135 7.43 13.08 15.96
N ALA A 136 6.13 13.29 16.20
CA ALA A 136 5.52 14.58 16.56
C ALA A 136 5.33 14.68 18.10
N ASP A 137 6.36 14.29 18.86
CA ASP A 137 6.29 14.16 20.32
C ASP A 137 6.33 15.51 21.05
N ASP A 138 6.73 16.59 20.36
CA ASP A 138 6.85 17.94 20.90
C ASP A 138 5.57 18.79 20.77
N GLY A 139 4.52 18.23 20.17
CA GLY A 139 3.29 18.96 19.86
C GLY A 139 3.50 20.05 18.80
N ARG A 140 2.71 19.98 17.72
CA ARG A 140 2.76 20.99 16.66
C ARG A 140 1.43 21.74 16.62
N ASP A 141 1.49 23.02 16.24
CA ASP A 141 0.33 23.91 16.19
C ASP A 141 -0.69 23.45 15.15
N TYR A 142 -0.22 22.90 14.03
CA TYR A 142 -1.03 22.46 12.91
C TYR A 142 -0.84 20.98 12.60
N LEU A 143 -1.96 20.29 12.44
CA LEU A 143 -2.00 18.87 12.08
C LEU A 143 -2.62 18.69 10.70
N ILE A 144 -1.83 18.47 9.66
CA ILE A 144 -2.33 18.23 8.30
C ILE A 144 -2.70 16.75 8.16
N VAL A 145 -3.99 16.47 7.94
CA VAL A 145 -4.50 15.12 7.72
C VAL A 145 -4.65 14.88 6.23
N LEU A 146 -3.80 14.01 5.67
CA LEU A 146 -3.84 13.72 4.23
C LEU A 146 -5.00 12.78 3.89
N GLY A 147 -5.72 13.09 2.83
CA GLY A 147 -6.74 12.25 2.24
C GLY A 147 -6.24 10.90 1.74
N ALA A 148 -7.15 9.95 1.54
CA ALA A 148 -6.82 8.61 1.04
C ALA A 148 -7.82 8.08 0.02
N ALA A 149 -9.09 8.05 0.31
CA ALA A 149 -10.20 7.76 -0.58
C ALA A 149 -11.53 7.84 0.20
N VAL A 150 -12.61 8.17 -0.51
CA VAL A 150 -13.98 8.13 -0.02
C VAL A 150 -14.81 7.20 -0.92
N TYR A 151 -15.72 6.42 -0.35
CA TYR A 151 -16.64 5.55 -1.08
C TYR A 151 -18.06 6.06 -0.92
N GLY A 152 -18.53 6.79 -1.94
CA GLY A 152 -19.74 7.58 -1.84
C GLY A 152 -19.52 8.77 -0.88
N ASP A 153 -20.14 8.73 0.28
CA ASP A 153 -20.02 9.70 1.38
C ASP A 153 -19.18 9.20 2.57
N ARG A 154 -18.65 7.97 2.49
CA ARG A 154 -17.99 7.31 3.63
C ARG A 154 -16.49 7.23 3.44
N PRO A 155 -15.70 7.68 4.44
CA PRO A 155 -14.26 7.49 4.42
C PRO A 155 -13.87 6.01 4.28
N SER A 156 -12.87 5.73 3.44
CA SER A 156 -12.28 4.38 3.35
C SER A 156 -11.67 3.97 4.70
N LEU A 157 -11.48 2.66 4.92
CA LEU A 157 -10.85 2.17 6.15
C LEU A 157 -9.45 2.79 6.36
N THR A 158 -8.71 3.07 5.29
CA THR A 158 -7.41 3.74 5.37
C THR A 158 -7.57 5.17 5.85
N LEU A 159 -8.58 5.88 5.35
CA LEU A 159 -8.87 7.26 5.77
C LEU A 159 -9.35 7.30 7.22
N VAL A 160 -10.27 6.40 7.62
CA VAL A 160 -10.73 6.29 9.02
C VAL A 160 -9.55 6.14 9.98
N ARG A 161 -8.56 5.31 9.68
CA ARG A 161 -7.37 5.15 10.53
C ARG A 161 -6.53 6.42 10.63
N ARG A 162 -6.42 7.20 9.56
CA ARG A 162 -5.76 8.51 9.63
C ARG A 162 -6.53 9.46 10.54
N LEU A 163 -7.86 9.46 10.45
CA LEU A 163 -8.73 10.28 11.29
C LEU A 163 -8.68 9.86 12.76
N GLU A 164 -8.60 8.55 13.05
CA GLU A 164 -8.36 8.05 14.40
C GLU A 164 -7.02 8.56 14.96
N GLY A 165 -5.93 8.43 14.20
CA GLY A 165 -4.62 8.96 14.60
C GLY A 165 -4.61 10.48 14.77
N ALA A 166 -5.34 11.21 13.92
CA ALA A 166 -5.51 12.66 14.04
C ALA A 166 -6.29 13.03 15.31
N ARG A 167 -7.36 12.32 15.61
CA ARG A 167 -8.16 12.54 16.82
C ARG A 167 -7.35 12.30 18.08
N ASP A 168 -6.60 11.20 18.14
CA ASP A 168 -5.73 10.88 19.27
C ASP A 168 -4.68 11.99 19.49
N TYR A 169 -4.08 12.50 18.41
CA TYR A 169 -3.15 13.63 18.46
C TYR A 169 -3.82 14.91 19.00
N LEU A 170 -5.02 15.26 18.50
CA LEU A 170 -5.76 16.45 18.97
C LEU A 170 -6.23 16.34 20.42
N GLN A 171 -6.44 15.14 20.94
CA GLN A 171 -6.73 14.90 22.36
C GLN A 171 -5.48 15.13 23.23
N GLN A 172 -4.31 14.72 22.74
CA GLN A 172 -3.04 14.92 23.44
C GLN A 172 -2.59 16.38 23.40
N TYR A 173 -2.88 17.10 22.30
CA TYR A 173 -2.50 18.50 22.09
C TYR A 173 -3.75 19.37 21.85
N PRO A 174 -4.39 19.86 22.95
CA PRO A 174 -5.67 20.56 22.86
C PRO A 174 -5.63 21.86 22.03
N ASP A 175 -4.49 22.53 21.96
CA ASP A 175 -4.32 23.80 21.25
C ASP A 175 -4.06 23.60 19.74
N ALA A 176 -3.74 22.38 19.30
CA ALA A 176 -3.49 22.10 17.89
C ALA A 176 -4.75 22.19 17.03
N VAL A 177 -4.58 22.67 15.79
CA VAL A 177 -5.64 22.81 14.78
C VAL A 177 -5.40 21.82 13.65
N ALA A 178 -6.41 21.04 13.28
CA ALA A 178 -6.36 20.13 12.16
C ALA A 178 -6.69 20.83 10.84
N ILE A 179 -5.92 20.54 9.78
CA ILE A 179 -6.25 20.86 8.40
C ILE A 179 -6.53 19.52 7.71
N VAL A 180 -7.80 19.24 7.40
CA VAL A 180 -8.20 18.03 6.67
C VAL A 180 -8.14 18.31 5.18
N SER A 181 -7.22 17.66 4.47
CA SER A 181 -6.89 18.04 3.10
C SER A 181 -7.11 16.90 2.11
N GLY A 182 -7.93 17.17 1.10
CA GLY A 182 -8.23 16.31 -0.02
C GLY A 182 -9.48 16.74 -0.77
N GLY A 183 -9.36 16.91 -2.09
CA GLY A 183 -10.46 17.25 -2.98
C GLY A 183 -11.30 16.03 -3.36
N MET A 184 -12.11 16.18 -4.39
CA MET A 184 -13.00 15.12 -4.89
C MET A 184 -12.26 14.24 -5.89
N GLY A 185 -12.11 12.97 -5.54
CA GLY A 185 -11.52 11.95 -6.41
C GLY A 185 -12.51 11.36 -7.42
N PRO A 186 -12.01 10.60 -8.42
CA PRO A 186 -12.87 9.94 -9.40
C PRO A 186 -13.85 8.95 -8.75
N GLY A 187 -15.16 9.17 -8.95
CA GLY A 187 -16.23 8.32 -8.40
C GLY A 187 -16.61 8.64 -6.95
N GLU A 188 -16.10 9.71 -6.38
CA GLU A 188 -16.52 10.25 -5.10
C GLU A 188 -17.70 11.21 -5.29
N THR A 189 -18.55 11.33 -4.28
CA THR A 189 -19.71 12.23 -4.28
C THR A 189 -19.50 13.46 -3.40
N VAL A 190 -18.47 13.43 -2.56
CA VAL A 190 -18.05 14.52 -1.69
C VAL A 190 -16.52 14.62 -1.72
N ALA A 191 -15.98 15.80 -1.46
CA ALA A 191 -14.55 15.97 -1.30
C ALA A 191 -14.04 15.23 -0.06
N GLU A 192 -12.83 14.66 -0.13
CA GLU A 192 -12.23 13.95 1.00
C GLU A 192 -12.13 14.86 2.24
N GLY A 193 -11.75 16.13 2.08
CA GLY A 193 -11.69 17.12 3.16
C GLY A 193 -13.02 17.29 3.88
N GLN A 194 -14.13 17.36 3.14
CA GLN A 194 -15.47 17.46 3.74
C GLN A 194 -15.83 16.16 4.49
N ALA A 195 -15.61 14.99 3.89
CA ALA A 195 -15.88 13.71 4.54
C ALA A 195 -15.05 13.51 5.82
N MET A 196 -13.81 14.00 5.83
CA MET A 196 -12.94 13.99 7.01
C MET A 196 -13.48 14.92 8.11
N TYR A 197 -13.90 16.12 7.76
CA TYR A 197 -14.52 17.06 8.70
C TYR A 197 -15.76 16.47 9.36
N ASP A 198 -16.68 15.93 8.56
CA ASP A 198 -17.92 15.32 9.04
C ASP A 198 -17.63 14.14 9.97
N TYR A 199 -16.66 13.30 9.62
CA TYR A 199 -16.23 12.19 10.47
C TYR A 199 -15.67 12.67 11.81
N MET A 200 -14.75 13.64 11.81
CA MET A 200 -14.08 14.11 13.02
C MET A 200 -15.05 14.81 13.97
N THR A 201 -15.94 15.63 13.43
CA THR A 201 -16.99 16.33 14.23
C THR A 201 -17.97 15.32 14.84
N ALA A 202 -18.42 14.33 14.08
CA ALA A 202 -19.28 13.26 14.57
C ALA A 202 -18.60 12.40 15.68
N HIS A 203 -17.25 12.40 15.74
CA HIS A 203 -16.48 11.68 16.75
C HIS A 203 -15.89 12.58 17.85
N GLY A 204 -16.46 13.77 18.03
CA GLY A 204 -16.24 14.63 19.22
C GLY A 204 -15.06 15.60 19.10
N VAL A 205 -14.52 15.84 17.91
CA VAL A 205 -13.56 16.92 17.69
C VAL A 205 -14.33 18.24 17.51
N ASP A 206 -13.91 19.29 18.24
CA ASP A 206 -14.51 20.62 18.12
C ASP A 206 -14.39 21.15 16.68
N PRO A 207 -15.50 21.49 16.00
CA PRO A 207 -15.51 22.04 14.66
C PRO A 207 -14.59 23.26 14.48
N SER A 208 -14.43 24.09 15.51
CA SER A 208 -13.57 25.29 15.48
C SER A 208 -12.07 24.94 15.33
N ARG A 209 -11.70 23.71 15.60
CA ARG A 209 -10.33 23.19 15.50
C ARG A 209 -10.07 22.46 14.19
N ILE A 210 -11.00 22.47 13.24
CA ILE A 210 -10.87 21.76 11.97
C ILE A 210 -11.02 22.74 10.81
N LEU A 211 -9.99 22.84 10.01
CA LEU A 211 -9.98 23.61 8.75
C LEU A 211 -10.09 22.64 7.58
N ILE A 212 -10.89 22.99 6.58
CA ILE A 212 -11.12 22.15 5.41
C ILE A 212 -10.31 22.67 4.22
N GLU A 213 -9.57 21.78 3.58
CA GLU A 213 -8.99 21.96 2.26
C GLU A 213 -9.61 20.89 1.34
N ASP A 214 -10.41 21.28 0.38
CA ASP A 214 -11.27 20.42 -0.44
C ASP A 214 -10.97 20.48 -1.95
N LYS A 215 -9.82 21.04 -2.34
CA LYS A 215 -9.45 21.29 -3.75
C LYS A 215 -8.33 20.37 -4.26
N ALA A 216 -7.48 19.89 -3.36
CA ALA A 216 -6.28 19.13 -3.71
C ALA A 216 -6.62 17.81 -4.40
N THR A 217 -5.91 17.51 -5.49
CA THR A 217 -6.02 16.26 -6.26
C THR A 217 -4.77 15.38 -6.15
N SER A 218 -3.76 15.84 -5.43
CA SER A 218 -2.49 15.14 -5.23
C SER A 218 -1.91 15.41 -3.83
N THR A 219 -0.96 14.57 -3.41
CA THR A 219 -0.24 14.79 -2.13
C THR A 219 0.51 16.12 -2.14
N GLU A 220 1.03 16.52 -3.29
CA GLU A 220 1.70 17.81 -3.47
C GLU A 220 0.74 18.97 -3.19
N GLU A 221 -0.42 18.96 -3.83
CA GLU A 221 -1.45 19.99 -3.65
C GLU A 221 -2.01 19.99 -2.22
N ASN A 222 -2.21 18.81 -1.60
CA ASN A 222 -2.62 18.73 -0.20
C ASN A 222 -1.71 19.55 0.71
N LEU A 223 -0.41 19.44 0.55
CA LEU A 223 0.56 20.17 1.39
C LEU A 223 0.64 21.66 1.02
N VAL A 224 0.73 21.98 -0.27
CA VAL A 224 0.82 23.35 -0.75
C VAL A 224 -0.40 24.15 -0.30
N ASN A 225 -1.60 23.62 -0.50
CA ASN A 225 -2.84 24.28 -0.11
C ASN A 225 -2.97 24.40 1.42
N SER A 226 -2.59 23.34 2.16
CA SER A 226 -2.57 23.41 3.63
C SER A 226 -1.59 24.47 4.15
N PHE A 227 -0.41 24.57 3.55
CA PHE A 227 0.56 25.63 3.91
C PHE A 227 0.06 27.01 3.56
N ALA A 228 -0.71 27.17 2.49
CA ALA A 228 -1.36 28.44 2.15
C ALA A 228 -2.37 28.84 3.23
N ILE A 229 -3.22 27.91 3.69
CA ILE A 229 -4.17 28.14 4.78
C ILE A 229 -3.45 28.60 6.06
N ILE A 230 -2.31 27.98 6.41
CA ILE A 230 -1.52 28.38 7.58
C ILE A 230 -1.03 29.84 7.43
N ARG A 231 -0.49 30.19 6.23
CA ARG A 231 -0.01 31.55 5.96
C ARG A 231 -1.12 32.58 5.96
N GLU A 232 -2.30 32.25 5.44
CA GLU A 232 -3.50 33.12 5.49
C GLU A 232 -3.94 33.43 6.94
N ARG A 233 -3.62 32.55 7.88
CA ARG A 233 -3.85 32.77 9.32
C ARG A 233 -2.76 33.62 10.00
N GLY A 234 -1.74 34.04 9.25
CA GLY A 234 -0.62 34.85 9.75
C GLY A 234 0.53 34.06 10.35
N ASP A 235 0.54 32.74 10.14
CA ASP A 235 1.59 31.84 10.63
C ASP A 235 2.50 31.34 9.51
N GLU A 236 3.70 30.87 9.90
CA GLU A 236 4.60 30.17 9.00
C GLU A 236 4.56 28.65 9.31
N PRO A 237 4.49 27.79 8.28
CA PRO A 237 4.42 26.35 8.50
C PRO A 237 5.66 25.71 9.13
N GLN A 238 6.86 26.32 8.93
CA GLN A 238 8.12 25.80 9.44
C GLN A 238 8.10 25.75 10.98
N GLY A 239 8.45 24.60 11.56
CA GLY A 239 8.44 24.36 12.99
C GLY A 239 7.08 24.09 13.61
N LYS A 240 5.99 24.22 12.86
CA LYS A 240 4.62 24.19 13.39
C LYS A 240 3.74 23.05 12.87
N VAL A 241 4.23 22.26 11.93
CA VAL A 241 3.41 21.28 11.20
C VAL A 241 3.72 19.85 11.60
N ALA A 242 2.67 19.07 11.91
CA ALA A 242 2.67 17.61 11.86
C ALA A 242 1.79 17.10 10.72
N ILE A 243 2.17 15.99 10.10
CA ILE A 243 1.44 15.38 8.98
C ILE A 243 0.94 14.01 9.41
N VAL A 244 -0.38 13.81 9.40
CA VAL A 244 -1.01 12.50 9.60
C VAL A 244 -1.14 11.78 8.28
N SER A 245 -0.57 10.60 8.22
CA SER A 245 -0.73 9.70 7.08
C SER A 245 -0.55 8.24 7.47
N SER A 246 -0.80 7.34 6.53
CA SER A 246 -0.44 5.93 6.70
C SER A 246 1.08 5.80 6.85
N ALA A 247 1.55 4.91 7.73
CA ALA A 247 2.96 4.76 8.07
C ALA A 247 3.89 4.65 6.84
N TYR A 248 3.49 3.85 5.83
CA TYR A 248 4.27 3.70 4.59
C TYR A 248 4.39 4.99 3.77
N HIS A 249 3.45 5.96 3.92
CA HIS A 249 3.39 7.17 3.11
C HIS A 249 4.07 8.40 3.75
N LEU A 250 4.36 8.35 5.07
CA LEU A 250 4.91 9.49 5.81
C LEU A 250 6.22 10.02 5.23
N TYR A 251 7.12 9.12 4.82
CA TYR A 251 8.40 9.56 4.26
C TYR A 251 8.22 10.42 3.02
N ARG A 252 7.40 10.00 2.07
CA ARG A 252 7.13 10.78 0.85
C ARG A 252 6.37 12.06 1.13
N ALA A 253 5.44 12.06 2.08
CA ALA A 253 4.77 13.27 2.52
C ALA A 253 5.76 14.30 3.10
N LYS A 254 6.72 13.86 3.92
CA LYS A 254 7.79 14.73 4.42
C LYS A 254 8.73 15.24 3.31
N LEU A 255 9.03 14.42 2.30
CA LEU A 255 9.81 14.85 1.13
C LEU A 255 9.09 15.97 0.36
N PHE A 256 7.77 15.87 0.18
CA PHE A 256 6.98 16.96 -0.40
C PHE A 256 6.97 18.21 0.49
N ALA A 257 6.80 18.05 1.82
CA ALA A 257 6.86 19.18 2.74
C ALA A 257 8.23 19.91 2.64
N GLN A 258 9.32 19.16 2.62
CA GLN A 258 10.67 19.71 2.45
C GLN A 258 10.83 20.43 1.09
N LYS A 259 10.30 19.87 0.00
CA LYS A 259 10.30 20.52 -1.32
C LYS A 259 9.65 21.92 -1.28
N PHE A 260 8.61 22.10 -0.47
CA PHE A 260 7.88 23.37 -0.32
C PHE A 260 8.32 24.21 0.87
N GLY A 261 9.52 23.98 1.38
CA GLY A 261 10.16 24.83 2.38
C GLY A 261 9.86 24.47 3.83
N VAL A 262 9.16 23.37 4.10
CA VAL A 262 8.88 22.87 5.46
C VAL A 262 9.72 21.61 5.71
N SER A 263 10.99 21.81 6.10
CA SER A 263 11.97 20.72 6.22
C SER A 263 11.88 19.93 7.52
N ASP A 264 11.17 20.43 8.51
CA ASP A 264 11.05 19.87 9.86
C ASP A 264 9.63 19.38 10.19
N ALA A 265 8.81 19.15 9.16
CA ALA A 265 7.48 18.58 9.33
C ALA A 265 7.57 17.23 10.08
N ALA A 266 6.89 17.16 11.23
CA ALA A 266 6.79 15.94 12.02
C ALA A 266 5.76 14.98 11.41
N GLY A 267 5.85 13.69 11.70
CA GLY A 267 4.92 12.67 11.21
C GLY A 267 4.07 12.09 12.34
N VAL A 268 2.80 11.88 12.05
CA VAL A 268 1.89 11.10 12.88
C VAL A 268 1.43 9.89 12.08
N ALA A 269 1.91 8.71 12.47
CA ALA A 269 1.58 7.46 11.79
C ALA A 269 0.18 6.99 12.18
N ALA A 270 -0.72 6.85 11.21
CA ALA A 270 -2.02 6.24 11.44
C ALA A 270 -1.87 4.80 11.99
N PRO A 271 -2.80 4.33 12.84
CA PRO A 271 -2.78 2.96 13.36
C PRO A 271 -2.66 1.90 12.27
N TRP A 272 -1.91 0.83 12.55
CA TRP A 272 -1.63 -0.23 11.56
C TRP A 272 -2.88 -0.98 11.14
N GLY A 273 -2.94 -1.30 9.85
CA GLY A 273 -3.97 -2.14 9.26
C GLY A 273 -3.65 -3.62 9.26
N TYR A 274 -4.28 -4.32 8.30
CA TYR A 274 -3.95 -5.72 8.03
C TYR A 274 -2.51 -5.81 7.51
N PHE A 275 -1.68 -6.60 8.18
CA PHE A 275 -0.23 -6.70 7.94
C PHE A 275 0.14 -6.89 6.44
N PHE A 276 -0.45 -7.89 5.78
CA PHE A 276 -0.12 -8.18 4.37
C PHE A 276 -0.57 -7.07 3.40
N VAL A 277 -1.64 -6.35 3.73
CA VAL A 277 -2.09 -5.19 2.95
C VAL A 277 -1.12 -4.03 3.14
N MET A 278 -0.69 -3.79 4.36
CA MET A 278 0.33 -2.78 4.67
C MET A 278 1.64 -3.06 3.95
N LEU A 279 2.12 -4.31 3.98
CA LEU A 279 3.33 -4.72 3.29
C LEU A 279 3.24 -4.49 1.76
N ASN A 280 2.05 -4.75 1.17
CA ASN A 280 1.79 -4.41 -0.24
C ASN A 280 1.94 -2.90 -0.51
N TYR A 281 1.50 -2.06 0.41
CA TYR A 281 1.64 -0.61 0.28
C TYR A 281 3.08 -0.12 0.48
N PHE A 282 3.86 -0.74 1.37
CA PHE A 282 5.29 -0.47 1.49
C PHE A 282 6.01 -0.73 0.16
N ILE A 283 5.82 -1.91 -0.44
CA ILE A 283 6.40 -2.23 -1.76
C ILE A 283 6.02 -1.17 -2.81
N ARG A 284 4.76 -0.75 -2.86
CA ARG A 284 4.29 0.30 -3.77
C ARG A 284 5.00 1.63 -3.51
N GLU A 285 5.17 1.97 -2.24
CA GLU A 285 5.68 3.26 -1.84
C GLU A 285 7.16 3.43 -2.21
N ALA A 286 7.95 2.35 -2.24
CA ALA A 286 9.32 2.39 -2.72
C ALA A 286 9.41 2.93 -4.16
N PHE A 287 8.45 2.58 -5.02
CA PHE A 287 8.37 3.13 -6.37
C PHE A 287 7.96 4.60 -6.37
N GLY A 288 7.03 5.00 -5.49
CA GLY A 288 6.62 6.40 -5.33
C GLY A 288 7.76 7.30 -4.84
N VAL A 289 8.55 6.82 -3.88
CA VAL A 289 9.75 7.53 -3.39
C VAL A 289 10.83 7.60 -4.48
N THR A 290 11.06 6.50 -5.21
CA THR A 290 11.98 6.49 -6.34
C THR A 290 11.57 7.51 -7.41
N HIS A 291 10.27 7.55 -7.74
CA HIS A 291 9.74 8.54 -8.69
C HIS A 291 10.01 9.97 -8.21
N PHE A 292 9.73 10.25 -6.93
CA PHE A 292 10.01 11.55 -6.35
C PHE A 292 11.51 11.92 -6.42
N TRP A 293 12.43 10.99 -6.12
CA TRP A 293 13.87 11.26 -6.17
C TRP A 293 14.38 11.54 -7.58
N VAL A 294 13.75 10.94 -8.62
CA VAL A 294 14.15 11.11 -10.02
C VAL A 294 13.52 12.34 -10.66
N PHE A 295 12.25 12.59 -10.38
CA PHE A 295 11.45 13.60 -11.09
C PHE A 295 11.03 14.78 -10.20
N GLY A 296 11.11 14.66 -8.89
CA GLY A 296 10.74 15.71 -7.93
C GLY A 296 9.23 15.87 -7.72
N ASN A 297 8.41 14.92 -8.20
CA ASN A 297 6.96 14.97 -8.12
C ASN A 297 6.34 13.61 -7.77
#